data_d2901eddbd67a593f5abef2a8fec612c
#
_entry.id   d2901eddbd67a593f5abef2a8fec612c
#
_cell.length_a   1.000
_cell.length_b   1.000
_cell.length_c   1.000
_cell.angle_alpha   90.00
_cell.angle_beta   90.00
_cell.angle_gamma   90.00
#
_symmetry.space_group_name_H-M   'P 1'
#
loop_
_entity.id
_entity.type
_entity.pdbx_description
1 polymer ?
#
loop_
_entity_poly.entity_id
_entity_poly.type
_entity_poly.pdbx_seq_one_letter_code
_entity_poly.pdbx_strand_id
1 'polypeptide(L)'
;MKTSILEYLEESARKYPDKTAFADEHTSCTFKELKQTARRTGTALAKHFTPRNPVPVFMEKSVETIGVFMGAVYAGCFYVLMDTKQPASRLQQILGILDSDVIVTSEKYLKDLEKLEFKGKVLMAPDLAAEQENEAVLNEIREQALDVDPLYGIFTSGSTGVPKGVVVGHRSVLDFIDCFTELFDITDKDVMGNQAPWDFDVSVKDIYSGLKTGATVQIIPKQLFSFPMKLIDYLIEREVTTLVWAVSALCIISTLNGFEYKVPDKIKKILFSGEAMPVKHLNIWRKYLPDVMYVNIYGPTEITCNCTYYIVDREFQPGDVLPMGKAFPNEKVFLLDEEDKLITEKNKNGELCVTGSALALGYYKNREQTAKVFVQNPLNDRYLEPMYRTGDLAYYNEGGELCFATRKDFQIKHMGHRIELGEIEAAMDKVPEIVRSCCIFDTVKSKIVAFYEGDIERRPLAKALGQYVPAFMVPNVFRQVESMPLTKNGKIDRKALTAMYQEEKK
;
A
#
# COMPACT_ATOMS: atom_id res chain seq x y z
N MET A 1 -4.46 27.69 -3.45
CA MET A 1 -3.76 26.42 -3.11
C MET A 1 -4.66 25.68 -2.13
N LYS A 2 -4.89 24.38 -2.34
CA LYS A 2 -5.65 23.57 -1.39
C LYS A 2 -4.79 23.24 -0.17
N THR A 3 -5.39 23.24 1.00
CA THR A 3 -4.71 22.95 2.28
C THR A 3 -5.20 21.67 2.94
N SER A 4 -6.29 21.09 2.44
CA SER A 4 -6.85 19.86 2.96
C SER A 4 -7.49 19.03 1.87
N ILE A 5 -7.39 17.73 2.01
CA ILE A 5 -8.09 16.74 1.17
C ILE A 5 -9.61 16.93 1.17
N LEU A 6 -10.16 17.46 2.24
CA LEU A 6 -11.61 17.75 2.32
C LEU A 6 -12.10 18.66 1.18
N GLU A 7 -11.24 19.55 0.67
CA GLU A 7 -11.59 20.42 -0.45
C GLU A 7 -11.91 19.63 -1.73
N TYR A 8 -11.29 18.47 -1.93
CA TYR A 8 -11.64 17.58 -3.03
C TYR A 8 -13.07 17.05 -2.89
N LEU A 9 -13.40 16.52 -1.71
CA LEU A 9 -14.77 16.03 -1.43
C LEU A 9 -15.80 17.15 -1.53
N GLU A 10 -15.50 18.32 -0.96
CA GLU A 10 -16.40 19.48 -0.93
C GLU A 10 -16.68 20.03 -2.33
N GLU A 11 -15.65 20.11 -3.18
CA GLU A 11 -15.78 20.53 -4.59
C GLU A 11 -16.55 19.51 -5.39
N SER A 12 -16.27 18.22 -5.27
CA SER A 12 -16.97 17.16 -5.97
C SER A 12 -18.44 17.05 -5.53
N ALA A 13 -18.72 17.19 -4.23
CA ALA A 13 -20.09 17.22 -3.71
C ALA A 13 -20.87 18.44 -4.21
N ARG A 14 -20.21 19.55 -4.52
CA ARG A 14 -20.84 20.74 -5.11
C ARG A 14 -21.08 20.56 -6.61
N LYS A 15 -20.12 19.97 -7.36
CA LYS A 15 -20.18 19.80 -8.81
C LYS A 15 -21.07 18.62 -9.24
N TYR A 16 -21.03 17.53 -8.49
CA TYR A 16 -21.64 16.25 -8.81
C TYR A 16 -22.41 15.67 -7.62
N PRO A 17 -23.36 16.42 -7.00
CA PRO A 17 -23.97 16.05 -5.71
C PRO A 17 -24.62 14.67 -5.72
N ASP A 18 -25.32 14.34 -6.77
CA ASP A 18 -26.12 13.11 -6.89
C ASP A 18 -25.40 11.98 -7.61
N LYS A 19 -24.15 12.21 -8.04
CA LYS A 19 -23.34 11.17 -8.66
C LYS A 19 -22.77 10.22 -7.61
N THR A 20 -22.73 8.93 -7.93
CA THR A 20 -22.11 7.91 -7.09
C THR A 20 -20.62 8.23 -6.89
N ALA A 21 -20.22 8.41 -5.65
CA ALA A 21 -18.82 8.60 -5.27
C ALA A 21 -18.15 7.25 -5.03
N PHE A 22 -18.73 6.41 -4.17
CA PHE A 22 -18.25 5.06 -3.86
C PHE A 22 -19.39 4.07 -3.93
N ALA A 23 -19.09 2.87 -4.42
CA ALA A 23 -20.00 1.74 -4.40
C ALA A 23 -19.24 0.44 -4.09
N ASP A 24 -19.81 -0.40 -3.24
CA ASP A 24 -19.36 -1.77 -3.00
C ASP A 24 -20.39 -2.77 -3.55
N GLU A 25 -20.31 -4.04 -3.15
CA GLU A 25 -21.22 -5.10 -3.61
C GLU A 25 -22.67 -4.83 -3.19
N HIS A 26 -22.89 -4.17 -2.04
CA HIS A 26 -24.18 -4.07 -1.38
C HIS A 26 -24.73 -2.66 -1.28
N THR A 27 -23.85 -1.68 -1.21
CA THR A 27 -24.19 -0.28 -0.93
C THR A 27 -23.47 0.70 -1.85
N SER A 28 -24.04 1.89 -1.96
CA SER A 28 -23.38 3.01 -2.62
C SER A 28 -23.69 4.31 -1.92
N CYS A 29 -22.87 5.32 -2.11
CA CYS A 29 -23.16 6.68 -1.67
C CYS A 29 -22.82 7.68 -2.77
N THR A 30 -23.60 8.76 -2.82
CA THR A 30 -23.31 9.93 -3.65
C THR A 30 -22.27 10.82 -2.99
N PHE A 31 -21.68 11.76 -3.75
CA PHE A 31 -20.75 12.75 -3.16
C PHE A 31 -21.42 13.61 -2.08
N LYS A 32 -22.69 13.95 -2.25
CA LYS A 32 -23.47 14.70 -1.26
C LYS A 32 -23.66 13.88 0.03
N GLU A 33 -24.06 12.63 -0.09
CA GLU A 33 -24.27 11.72 1.05
C GLU A 33 -22.95 11.46 1.78
N LEU A 34 -21.86 11.20 1.05
CA LEU A 34 -20.54 11.02 1.64
C LEU A 34 -20.11 12.24 2.45
N LYS A 35 -20.25 13.45 1.88
CA LYS A 35 -19.93 14.69 2.58
C LYS A 35 -20.76 14.85 3.85
N GLN A 36 -22.07 14.60 3.79
CA GLN A 36 -22.95 14.71 4.97
C GLN A 36 -22.58 13.71 6.06
N THR A 37 -22.38 12.45 5.68
CA THR A 37 -21.95 11.38 6.59
C THR A 37 -20.62 11.74 7.24
N ALA A 38 -19.64 12.18 6.46
CA ALA A 38 -18.32 12.57 6.95
C ALA A 38 -18.37 13.74 7.95
N ARG A 39 -19.20 14.76 7.70
CA ARG A 39 -19.36 15.91 8.61
C ARG A 39 -20.01 15.52 9.94
N ARG A 40 -21.03 14.66 9.90
CA ARG A 40 -21.67 14.10 11.12
C ARG A 40 -20.69 13.24 11.91
N THR A 41 -20.01 12.32 11.25
CA THR A 41 -18.98 11.47 11.84
C THR A 41 -17.84 12.31 12.41
N GLY A 42 -17.40 13.37 11.72
CA GLY A 42 -16.38 14.29 12.21
C GLY A 42 -16.80 15.03 13.48
N THR A 43 -18.05 15.50 13.54
CA THR A 43 -18.64 16.11 14.74
C THR A 43 -18.62 15.14 15.93
N ALA A 44 -19.00 13.88 15.69
CA ALA A 44 -18.99 12.85 16.73
C ALA A 44 -17.56 12.52 17.19
N LEU A 45 -16.62 12.33 16.27
CA LEU A 45 -15.22 12.02 16.58
C LEU A 45 -14.52 13.15 17.34
N ALA A 46 -14.82 14.40 17.03
CA ALA A 46 -14.26 15.56 17.74
C ALA A 46 -14.57 15.59 19.25
N LYS A 47 -15.59 14.83 19.71
CA LYS A 47 -15.88 14.64 21.14
C LYS A 47 -14.92 13.66 21.82
N HIS A 48 -14.15 12.87 21.06
CA HIS A 48 -13.35 11.76 21.55
C HIS A 48 -11.88 11.87 21.19
N PHE A 49 -11.54 12.63 20.16
CA PHE A 49 -10.18 12.77 19.67
C PHE A 49 -9.78 14.25 19.62
N THR A 50 -8.53 14.52 19.93
CA THR A 50 -7.91 15.82 19.69
C THR A 50 -7.33 15.86 18.28
N PRO A 51 -7.37 16.98 17.55
CA PRO A 51 -6.74 17.11 16.24
C PRO A 51 -5.31 16.57 16.18
N ARG A 52 -4.92 16.03 15.05
CA ARG A 52 -3.63 15.38 14.77
C ARG A 52 -3.41 14.03 15.45
N ASN A 53 -4.39 13.49 16.18
CA ASN A 53 -4.30 12.15 16.75
C ASN A 53 -4.80 11.07 15.76
N PRO A 54 -4.27 9.83 15.85
CA PRO A 54 -4.77 8.72 15.03
C PRO A 54 -6.17 8.30 15.48
N VAL A 55 -7.02 8.01 14.51
CA VAL A 55 -8.30 7.32 14.70
C VAL A 55 -8.12 5.89 14.23
N PRO A 56 -7.99 4.89 15.14
CA PRO A 56 -7.97 3.48 14.77
C PRO A 56 -9.33 3.06 14.23
N VAL A 57 -9.36 2.53 13.01
CA VAL A 57 -10.57 2.08 12.32
C VAL A 57 -10.47 0.58 12.11
N PHE A 58 -11.17 -0.22 12.91
CA PHE A 58 -11.19 -1.67 12.84
C PHE A 58 -12.35 -2.14 11.96
N MET A 59 -12.14 -2.08 10.65
CA MET A 59 -13.13 -2.37 9.61
C MET A 59 -12.45 -2.94 8.36
N GLU A 60 -13.24 -3.44 7.41
CA GLU A 60 -12.80 -3.72 6.05
C GLU A 60 -13.14 -2.55 5.12
N LYS A 61 -12.56 -2.48 3.94
CA LYS A 61 -12.90 -1.47 2.93
C LYS A 61 -14.38 -1.56 2.54
N SER A 62 -15.09 -0.44 2.60
CA SER A 62 -16.52 -0.34 2.29
C SER A 62 -16.96 1.12 2.14
N VAL A 63 -18.18 1.33 1.67
CA VAL A 63 -18.82 2.65 1.65
C VAL A 63 -18.93 3.26 3.06
N GLU A 64 -19.18 2.45 4.07
CA GLU A 64 -19.21 2.90 5.47
C GLU A 64 -17.83 3.38 5.94
N THR A 65 -16.77 2.64 5.59
CA THR A 65 -15.39 2.94 6.01
C THR A 65 -14.87 4.25 5.44
N ILE A 66 -15.20 4.60 4.17
CA ILE A 66 -14.80 5.90 3.61
C ILE A 66 -15.50 7.06 4.33
N GLY A 67 -16.72 6.87 4.79
CA GLY A 67 -17.42 7.85 5.65
C GLY A 67 -16.68 8.10 6.94
N VAL A 68 -16.15 7.05 7.59
CA VAL A 68 -15.34 7.15 8.81
C VAL A 68 -13.99 7.83 8.52
N PHE A 69 -13.31 7.50 7.40
CA PHE A 69 -12.05 8.14 7.04
C PHE A 69 -12.21 9.64 6.86
N MET A 70 -13.17 10.05 6.06
CA MET A 70 -13.43 11.48 5.85
C MET A 70 -13.94 12.15 7.12
N GLY A 71 -14.68 11.44 7.97
CA GLY A 71 -15.06 11.93 9.30
C GLY A 71 -13.86 12.17 10.21
N ALA A 72 -12.88 11.28 10.25
CA ALA A 72 -11.65 11.48 10.99
C ALA A 72 -10.91 12.75 10.51
N VAL A 73 -10.89 12.97 9.19
CA VAL A 73 -10.28 14.18 8.60
C VAL A 73 -11.06 15.44 8.97
N TYR A 74 -12.41 15.42 9.00
CA TYR A 74 -13.21 16.55 9.48
C TYR A 74 -12.99 16.84 10.97
N ALA A 75 -12.68 15.84 11.78
CA ALA A 75 -12.28 16.01 13.18
C ALA A 75 -10.83 16.51 13.35
N GLY A 76 -10.12 16.84 12.27
CA GLY A 76 -8.72 17.27 12.29
C GLY A 76 -7.73 16.14 12.62
N CYS A 77 -8.17 14.89 12.56
CA CYS A 77 -7.43 13.67 12.89
C CYS A 77 -6.96 12.96 11.63
N PHE A 78 -6.09 11.96 11.81
CA PHE A 78 -5.74 11.06 10.72
C PHE A 78 -6.25 9.64 10.98
N TYR A 79 -6.69 8.96 9.93
CA TYR A 79 -7.20 7.60 10.08
C TYR A 79 -6.09 6.56 9.95
N VAL A 80 -6.26 5.44 10.66
CA VAL A 80 -5.41 4.25 10.56
C VAL A 80 -6.33 3.04 10.43
N LEU A 81 -6.40 2.46 9.23
CA LEU A 81 -7.18 1.26 9.02
C LEU A 81 -6.45 0.04 9.59
N MET A 82 -7.20 -0.73 10.37
CA MET A 82 -6.81 -2.01 10.94
C MET A 82 -7.68 -3.09 10.31
N ASP A 83 -7.20 -3.71 9.21
CA ASP A 83 -7.96 -4.74 8.49
C ASP A 83 -8.24 -5.92 9.42
N THR A 84 -9.51 -6.26 9.58
CA THR A 84 -10.00 -7.32 10.47
C THR A 84 -9.48 -8.71 10.11
N LYS A 85 -8.92 -8.90 8.92
CA LYS A 85 -8.32 -10.16 8.44
C LYS A 85 -6.87 -10.34 8.87
N GLN A 86 -6.25 -9.31 9.46
CA GLN A 86 -4.90 -9.44 9.99
C GLN A 86 -4.89 -10.24 11.31
N PRO A 87 -3.78 -10.91 11.66
CA PRO A 87 -3.64 -11.62 12.92
C PRO A 87 -3.88 -10.71 14.13
N ALA A 88 -4.59 -11.21 15.15
CA ALA A 88 -4.90 -10.44 16.36
C ALA A 88 -3.61 -9.92 17.04
N SER A 89 -2.55 -10.74 17.11
CA SER A 89 -1.26 -10.34 17.68
C SER A 89 -0.64 -9.13 16.98
N ARG A 90 -0.75 -9.05 15.63
CA ARG A 90 -0.28 -7.90 14.85
C ARG A 90 -1.12 -6.67 15.11
N LEU A 91 -2.43 -6.82 15.15
CA LEU A 91 -3.36 -5.72 15.44
C LEU A 91 -3.18 -5.17 16.86
N GLN A 92 -2.90 -6.05 17.85
CA GLN A 92 -2.55 -5.64 19.21
C GLN A 92 -1.24 -4.82 19.24
N GLN A 93 -0.22 -5.22 18.47
CA GLN A 93 1.01 -4.43 18.34
C GLN A 93 0.74 -3.05 17.74
N ILE A 94 -0.08 -2.96 16.68
CA ILE A 94 -0.48 -1.69 16.07
C ILE A 94 -1.23 -0.81 17.07
N LEU A 95 -2.21 -1.35 17.79
CA LEU A 95 -2.94 -0.63 18.85
C LEU A 95 -1.99 -0.13 19.94
N GLY A 96 -1.04 -0.95 20.38
CA GLY A 96 -0.03 -0.54 21.35
C GLY A 96 0.85 0.61 20.88
N ILE A 97 1.19 0.66 19.58
CA ILE A 97 1.95 1.78 18.99
C ILE A 97 1.07 3.04 18.89
N LEU A 98 -0.18 2.88 18.46
CA LEU A 98 -1.12 4.00 18.35
C LEU A 98 -1.44 4.59 19.72
N ASP A 99 -1.46 3.77 20.77
CA ASP A 99 -1.69 4.18 22.17
C ASP A 99 -3.00 4.97 22.26
N SER A 100 -4.06 4.37 21.71
CA SER A 100 -5.40 4.97 21.64
C SER A 100 -6.37 4.21 22.54
N ASP A 101 -7.10 4.95 23.38
CA ASP A 101 -8.17 4.42 24.23
C ASP A 101 -9.52 4.33 23.49
N VAL A 102 -9.55 4.68 22.22
CA VAL A 102 -10.78 4.71 21.41
C VAL A 102 -10.53 4.00 20.08
N ILE A 103 -11.48 3.18 19.65
CA ILE A 103 -11.48 2.50 18.35
C ILE A 103 -12.85 2.65 17.67
N VAL A 104 -12.84 2.81 16.34
CA VAL A 104 -14.07 2.84 15.54
C VAL A 104 -14.26 1.49 14.85
N THR A 105 -15.48 0.96 14.89
CA THR A 105 -15.84 -0.31 14.21
C THR A 105 -17.31 -0.34 13.81
N SER A 106 -17.74 -1.45 13.19
CA SER A 106 -19.15 -1.77 12.90
C SER A 106 -19.59 -3.05 13.62
N GLU A 107 -20.89 -3.24 13.77
CA GLU A 107 -21.49 -4.38 14.47
C GLU A 107 -20.96 -5.74 13.97
N LYS A 108 -20.81 -5.88 12.66
CA LYS A 108 -20.31 -7.13 12.03
C LYS A 108 -18.90 -7.52 12.46
N TYR A 109 -18.10 -6.61 13.01
CA TYR A 109 -16.71 -6.86 13.43
C TYR A 109 -16.52 -6.98 14.95
N LEU A 110 -17.56 -6.79 15.76
CA LEU A 110 -17.45 -6.84 17.24
C LEU A 110 -16.86 -8.15 17.75
N LYS A 111 -17.27 -9.29 17.17
CA LYS A 111 -16.71 -10.61 17.54
C LYS A 111 -15.22 -10.76 17.22
N ASP A 112 -14.74 -10.11 16.16
CA ASP A 112 -13.34 -10.11 15.83
C ASP A 112 -12.56 -9.12 16.70
N LEU A 113 -13.18 -8.01 17.09
CA LEU A 113 -12.62 -7.05 18.02
C LEU A 113 -12.41 -7.64 19.42
N GLU A 114 -13.29 -8.52 19.90
CA GLU A 114 -13.13 -9.23 21.17
C GLU A 114 -11.79 -9.99 21.25
N LYS A 115 -11.29 -10.52 20.11
CA LYS A 115 -10.01 -11.23 20.02
C LYS A 115 -8.81 -10.33 20.27
N LEU A 116 -8.99 -9.02 20.13
CA LEU A 116 -7.93 -8.03 20.39
C LEU A 116 -7.80 -7.68 21.87
N GLU A 117 -8.75 -8.13 22.72
CA GLU A 117 -8.80 -7.82 24.15
C GLU A 117 -8.73 -6.30 24.44
N PHE A 118 -9.23 -5.50 23.51
CA PHE A 118 -9.22 -4.04 23.63
C PHE A 118 -10.08 -3.60 24.82
N LYS A 119 -9.52 -2.77 25.71
CA LYS A 119 -10.18 -2.33 26.96
C LYS A 119 -10.71 -0.90 26.88
N GLY A 120 -10.43 -0.19 25.78
CA GLY A 120 -10.86 1.18 25.58
C GLY A 120 -12.31 1.29 25.11
N LYS A 121 -12.67 2.49 24.70
CA LYS A 121 -14.00 2.82 24.20
C LYS A 121 -14.18 2.39 22.75
N VAL A 122 -15.25 1.66 22.46
CA VAL A 122 -15.63 1.28 21.10
C VAL A 122 -16.71 2.25 20.60
N LEU A 123 -16.46 2.87 19.47
CA LEU A 123 -17.41 3.74 18.77
C LEU A 123 -17.97 3.00 17.55
N MET A 124 -19.29 3.03 17.40
CA MET A 124 -19.96 2.38 16.28
C MET A 124 -20.09 3.35 15.11
N ALA A 125 -19.62 2.96 13.93
CA ALA A 125 -19.65 3.80 12.72
C ALA A 125 -21.07 4.28 12.36
N PRO A 126 -22.15 3.47 12.47
CA PRO A 126 -23.53 3.93 12.26
C PRO A 126 -23.96 5.03 13.25
N ASP A 127 -23.57 4.91 14.53
CA ASP A 127 -23.91 5.91 15.55
C ASP A 127 -23.21 7.25 15.28
N LEU A 128 -21.92 7.17 14.85
CA LEU A 128 -21.16 8.37 14.46
C LEU A 128 -21.81 9.07 13.26
N ALA A 129 -22.28 8.30 12.27
CA ALA A 129 -22.96 8.82 11.08
C ALA A 129 -24.37 9.38 11.35
N ALA A 130 -25.00 8.97 12.47
CA ALA A 130 -26.30 9.46 12.91
C ALA A 130 -26.23 10.73 13.77
N GLU A 131 -25.02 11.16 14.17
CA GLU A 131 -24.82 12.37 14.99
C GLU A 131 -25.37 13.62 14.30
N GLN A 132 -25.81 14.59 15.08
CA GLN A 132 -26.18 15.89 14.55
C GLN A 132 -24.91 16.68 14.20
N GLU A 133 -24.85 17.20 12.98
CA GLU A 133 -23.74 18.03 12.54
C GLU A 133 -23.61 19.30 13.40
N ASN A 134 -22.37 19.60 13.83
CA ASN A 134 -22.02 20.85 14.50
C ASN A 134 -21.02 21.63 13.63
N GLU A 135 -21.55 22.51 12.80
CA GLU A 135 -20.76 23.30 11.85
C GLU A 135 -19.72 24.20 12.56
N ALA A 136 -20.05 24.75 13.72
CA ALA A 136 -19.14 25.64 14.45
C ALA A 136 -17.87 24.88 14.90
N VAL A 137 -18.02 23.67 15.44
CA VAL A 137 -16.89 22.82 15.83
C VAL A 137 -16.03 22.43 14.63
N LEU A 138 -16.65 22.04 13.52
CA LEU A 138 -15.91 21.64 12.31
C LEU A 138 -15.15 22.84 11.69
N ASN A 139 -15.74 24.02 11.72
CA ASN A 139 -15.09 25.24 11.22
C ASN A 139 -13.91 25.66 12.12
N GLU A 140 -14.06 25.60 13.44
CA GLU A 140 -12.95 25.88 14.37
C GLU A 140 -11.77 24.92 14.14
N ILE A 141 -12.03 23.62 13.98
CA ILE A 141 -11.00 22.63 13.63
C ILE A 141 -10.34 22.98 12.30
N ARG A 142 -11.14 23.34 11.29
CA ARG A 142 -10.67 23.67 9.95
C ARG A 142 -9.79 24.91 9.91
N GLU A 143 -10.09 25.93 10.69
CA GLU A 143 -9.31 27.17 10.78
C GLU A 143 -7.91 26.94 11.37
N GLN A 144 -7.75 25.91 12.21
CA GLN A 144 -6.47 25.57 12.83
C GLN A 144 -5.67 24.52 12.02
N ALA A 145 -6.27 23.92 11.00
CA ALA A 145 -5.65 22.87 10.20
C ALA A 145 -4.56 23.42 9.27
N LEU A 146 -3.47 22.68 9.16
CA LEU A 146 -2.36 22.95 8.25
C LEU A 146 -2.29 21.86 7.17
N ASP A 147 -1.79 22.20 6.00
CA ASP A 147 -1.58 21.22 4.92
C ASP A 147 -0.50 20.19 5.25
N VAL A 148 0.37 20.45 6.22
CA VAL A 148 1.36 19.50 6.76
C VAL A 148 0.80 18.60 7.86
N ASP A 149 -0.46 18.79 8.28
CA ASP A 149 -1.07 17.91 9.27
C ASP A 149 -1.23 16.49 8.71
N PRO A 150 -1.17 15.46 9.59
CA PRO A 150 -1.29 14.06 9.15
C PRO A 150 -2.69 13.77 8.61
N LEU A 151 -2.74 12.99 7.52
CA LEU A 151 -3.98 12.58 6.85
C LEU A 151 -4.30 11.11 7.09
N TYR A 152 -3.30 10.25 6.99
CA TYR A 152 -3.43 8.82 7.27
C TYR A 152 -2.14 8.20 7.81
N GLY A 153 -2.29 7.06 8.47
CA GLY A 153 -1.20 6.19 8.86
C GLY A 153 -1.38 4.78 8.29
N ILE A 154 -0.32 4.24 7.67
CA ILE A 154 -0.29 2.87 7.14
C ILE A 154 0.82 2.10 7.79
N PHE A 155 0.49 0.92 8.35
CA PHE A 155 1.45 0.06 9.03
C PHE A 155 2.07 -0.95 8.08
N THR A 156 3.38 -0.84 7.87
CA THR A 156 4.18 -1.74 7.04
C THR A 156 4.99 -2.71 7.90
N SER A 157 5.54 -3.74 7.27
CA SER A 157 6.45 -4.68 7.90
C SER A 157 7.70 -3.97 8.43
N GLY A 158 8.16 -4.35 9.62
CA GLY A 158 9.39 -3.86 10.22
C GLY A 158 10.46 -4.94 10.27
N SER A 159 11.72 -4.57 10.01
CA SER A 159 12.88 -5.49 10.04
C SER A 159 13.12 -6.16 11.39
N THR A 160 12.54 -5.62 12.46
CA THR A 160 12.61 -6.16 13.84
C THR A 160 11.40 -7.01 14.22
N GLY A 161 10.50 -7.29 13.28
CA GLY A 161 9.23 -7.99 13.55
C GLY A 161 8.14 -7.13 14.18
N VAL A 162 8.41 -5.84 14.44
CA VAL A 162 7.42 -4.88 14.93
C VAL A 162 6.95 -4.00 13.78
N PRO A 163 5.63 -3.88 13.54
CA PRO A 163 5.10 -3.02 12.49
C PRO A 163 5.52 -1.56 12.68
N LYS A 164 5.79 -0.86 11.56
CA LYS A 164 6.10 0.57 11.56
C LYS A 164 4.99 1.35 10.84
N GLY A 165 4.44 2.36 11.49
CA GLY A 165 3.37 3.21 10.96
C GLY A 165 3.95 4.38 10.17
N VAL A 166 3.82 4.37 8.86
CA VAL A 166 4.17 5.51 7.99
C VAL A 166 3.05 6.53 8.06
N VAL A 167 3.36 7.77 8.45
CA VAL A 167 2.39 8.86 8.53
C VAL A 167 2.57 9.80 7.35
N VAL A 168 1.49 10.06 6.63
CA VAL A 168 1.49 10.93 5.44
C VAL A 168 0.60 12.14 5.67
N GLY A 169 1.07 13.31 5.27
CA GLY A 169 0.36 14.58 5.43
C GLY A 169 -0.55 14.92 4.25
N HIS A 170 -1.46 15.87 4.47
CA HIS A 170 -2.34 16.39 3.43
C HIS A 170 -1.57 16.92 2.22
N ARG A 171 -0.51 17.73 2.45
CA ARG A 171 0.30 18.33 1.38
C ARG A 171 0.85 17.29 0.42
N SER A 172 1.40 16.20 0.95
CA SER A 172 1.99 15.12 0.14
C SER A 172 0.95 14.44 -0.75
N VAL A 173 -0.25 14.19 -0.21
CA VAL A 173 -1.34 13.59 -0.98
C VAL A 173 -1.94 14.57 -1.98
N LEU A 174 -2.11 15.85 -1.62
CA LEU A 174 -2.61 16.89 -2.53
C LEU A 174 -1.69 17.02 -3.75
N ASP A 175 -0.39 17.16 -3.52
CA ASP A 175 0.60 17.29 -4.58
C ASP A 175 0.64 16.06 -5.50
N PHE A 176 0.75 14.88 -4.88
CA PHE A 176 0.79 13.62 -5.62
C PHE A 176 -0.48 13.40 -6.47
N ILE A 177 -1.68 13.59 -5.91
CA ILE A 177 -2.95 13.35 -6.59
C ILE A 177 -3.23 14.40 -7.66
N ASP A 178 -2.80 15.65 -7.46
CA ASP A 178 -2.89 16.68 -8.50
C ASP A 178 -2.07 16.29 -9.73
N CYS A 179 -0.82 15.89 -9.53
CA CYS A 179 0.03 15.39 -10.60
C CYS A 179 -0.50 14.08 -11.22
N PHE A 180 -0.91 13.12 -10.39
CA PHE A 180 -1.38 11.80 -10.83
C PHE A 180 -2.60 11.87 -11.73
N THR A 181 -3.60 12.64 -11.33
CA THR A 181 -4.85 12.75 -12.10
C THR A 181 -4.66 13.53 -13.40
N GLU A 182 -3.77 14.53 -13.42
CA GLU A 182 -3.43 15.30 -14.61
C GLU A 182 -2.62 14.46 -15.61
N LEU A 183 -1.58 13.77 -15.16
CA LEU A 183 -0.70 12.96 -16.01
C LEU A 183 -1.43 11.80 -16.70
N PHE A 184 -2.41 11.22 -16.04
CA PHE A 184 -3.13 10.04 -16.54
C PHE A 184 -4.56 10.36 -16.98
N ASP A 185 -4.90 11.65 -17.12
CA ASP A 185 -6.20 12.12 -17.58
C ASP A 185 -7.39 11.46 -16.85
N ILE A 186 -7.29 11.39 -15.50
CA ILE A 186 -8.37 10.85 -14.67
C ILE A 186 -9.41 11.96 -14.46
N THR A 187 -10.64 11.70 -14.87
CA THR A 187 -11.72 12.69 -14.91
C THR A 187 -12.99 12.17 -14.22
N ASP A 188 -14.01 13.01 -14.15
CA ASP A 188 -15.33 12.62 -13.65
C ASP A 188 -16.00 11.50 -14.47
N LYS A 189 -15.54 11.23 -15.69
CA LYS A 189 -16.05 10.15 -16.54
C LYS A 189 -15.48 8.78 -16.20
N ASP A 190 -14.43 8.74 -15.38
CA ASP A 190 -13.80 7.48 -14.99
C ASP A 190 -14.63 6.73 -13.94
N VAL A 191 -14.62 5.42 -14.06
CA VAL A 191 -15.06 4.47 -13.05
C VAL A 191 -13.85 3.66 -12.63
N MET A 192 -13.36 3.91 -11.42
CA MET A 192 -12.14 3.30 -10.90
C MET A 192 -12.45 1.98 -10.21
N GLY A 193 -11.86 0.88 -10.68
CA GLY A 193 -12.02 -0.43 -10.05
C GLY A 193 -11.00 -0.62 -8.92
N ASN A 194 -11.38 -0.34 -7.68
CA ASN A 194 -10.48 -0.46 -6.52
C ASN A 194 -10.19 -1.92 -6.15
N GLN A 195 -8.98 -2.38 -6.40
CA GLN A 195 -8.48 -3.69 -5.99
C GLN A 195 -7.83 -3.65 -4.61
N ALA A 196 -6.97 -2.68 -4.36
CA ALA A 196 -6.11 -2.62 -3.20
C ALA A 196 -6.90 -2.65 -1.87
N PRO A 197 -6.44 -3.37 -0.86
CA PRO A 197 -6.87 -3.16 0.52
C PRO A 197 -6.59 -1.71 0.94
N TRP A 198 -7.38 -1.16 1.85
CA TRP A 198 -7.24 0.24 2.24
C TRP A 198 -6.26 0.48 3.40
N ASP A 199 -5.71 -0.57 3.96
CA ASP A 199 -4.51 -0.56 4.80
C ASP A 199 -3.20 -0.60 4.00
N PHE A 200 -3.30 -0.44 2.64
CA PHE A 200 -2.19 -0.30 1.69
C PHE A 200 -2.25 1.03 0.94
N ASP A 201 -1.09 1.64 0.72
CA ASP A 201 -0.95 2.95 0.07
C ASP A 201 -1.41 2.99 -1.41
N VAL A 202 -1.45 1.85 -2.09
CA VAL A 202 -2.03 1.76 -3.44
C VAL A 202 -3.45 2.29 -3.50
N SER A 203 -4.24 2.14 -2.41
CA SER A 203 -5.62 2.61 -2.29
C SER A 203 -5.78 4.13 -2.33
N VAL A 204 -4.74 4.86 -1.94
CA VAL A 204 -4.71 6.34 -1.94
C VAL A 204 -5.02 6.90 -3.33
N LYS A 205 -4.51 6.24 -4.38
CA LYS A 205 -4.76 6.64 -5.77
C LYS A 205 -6.22 6.55 -6.14
N ASP A 206 -6.89 5.45 -5.80
CA ASP A 206 -8.30 5.27 -6.11
C ASP A 206 -9.16 6.24 -5.29
N ILE A 207 -8.96 6.27 -3.98
CA ILE A 207 -9.76 7.07 -3.05
C ILE A 207 -9.68 8.56 -3.41
N TYR A 208 -8.47 9.11 -3.47
CA TYR A 208 -8.32 10.56 -3.60
C TYR A 208 -8.45 11.04 -5.04
N SER A 209 -8.16 10.21 -6.05
CA SER A 209 -8.50 10.56 -7.43
C SER A 209 -10.02 10.64 -7.62
N GLY A 210 -10.78 9.69 -7.07
CA GLY A 210 -12.24 9.73 -7.07
C GLY A 210 -12.78 11.00 -6.40
N LEU A 211 -12.29 11.32 -5.21
CA LEU A 211 -12.70 12.53 -4.48
C LEU A 211 -12.36 13.82 -5.23
N LYS A 212 -11.19 13.90 -5.88
CA LYS A 212 -10.74 15.10 -6.60
C LYS A 212 -11.53 15.33 -7.88
N THR A 213 -11.66 14.29 -8.68
CA THR A 213 -12.16 14.44 -10.06
C THR A 213 -13.66 14.28 -10.19
N GLY A 214 -14.32 13.71 -9.17
CA GLY A 214 -15.69 13.28 -9.27
C GLY A 214 -15.86 11.92 -9.98
N ALA A 215 -14.77 11.14 -10.16
CA ALA A 215 -14.85 9.78 -10.65
C ALA A 215 -15.55 8.85 -9.63
N THR A 216 -16.23 7.82 -10.13
CA THR A 216 -16.84 6.80 -9.26
C THR A 216 -15.80 5.76 -8.87
N VAL A 217 -15.74 5.38 -7.60
CA VAL A 217 -14.86 4.30 -7.11
C VAL A 217 -15.70 3.05 -6.83
N GLN A 218 -15.49 2.00 -7.61
CA GLN A 218 -16.08 0.68 -7.40
C GLN A 218 -15.16 -0.16 -6.53
N ILE A 219 -15.59 -0.47 -5.31
CA ILE A 219 -14.85 -1.29 -4.34
C ILE A 219 -15.03 -2.76 -4.71
N ILE A 220 -14.02 -3.34 -5.37
CA ILE A 220 -14.11 -4.73 -5.85
C ILE A 220 -13.98 -5.69 -4.67
N PRO A 221 -14.93 -6.65 -4.52
CA PRO A 221 -14.84 -7.69 -3.49
C PRO A 221 -13.60 -8.56 -3.65
N LYS A 222 -12.85 -8.76 -2.57
CA LYS A 222 -11.58 -9.51 -2.58
C LYS A 222 -11.73 -10.93 -3.13
N GLN A 223 -12.85 -11.60 -2.84
CA GLN A 223 -13.12 -12.96 -3.30
C GLN A 223 -13.17 -13.10 -4.82
N LEU A 224 -13.55 -12.04 -5.56
CA LEU A 224 -13.63 -12.09 -7.02
C LEU A 224 -12.27 -12.35 -7.68
N PHE A 225 -11.17 -11.97 -7.03
CA PHE A 225 -9.81 -12.24 -7.54
C PHE A 225 -9.45 -13.73 -7.56
N SER A 226 -10.22 -14.59 -6.87
CA SER A 226 -10.10 -16.06 -6.99
C SER A 226 -10.95 -16.63 -8.13
N PHE A 227 -11.80 -15.84 -8.78
CA PHE A 227 -12.74 -16.25 -9.82
C PHE A 227 -12.69 -15.28 -11.02
N PRO A 228 -11.72 -15.40 -11.92
CA PRO A 228 -11.44 -14.41 -12.96
C PRO A 228 -12.63 -14.11 -13.89
N MET A 229 -13.46 -15.10 -14.20
CA MET A 229 -14.66 -14.89 -15.01
C MET A 229 -15.67 -13.97 -14.29
N LYS A 230 -15.92 -14.21 -12.99
CA LYS A 230 -16.78 -13.33 -12.18
C LYS A 230 -16.20 -11.94 -12.01
N LEU A 231 -14.87 -11.84 -11.90
CA LEU A 231 -14.18 -10.55 -11.82
C LEU A 231 -14.39 -9.76 -13.13
N ILE A 232 -14.24 -10.40 -14.28
CA ILE A 232 -14.47 -9.77 -15.58
C ILE A 232 -15.93 -9.36 -15.74
N ASP A 233 -16.90 -10.22 -15.38
CA ASP A 233 -18.31 -9.84 -15.39
C ASP A 233 -18.57 -8.60 -14.51
N TYR A 234 -17.99 -8.55 -13.31
CA TYR A 234 -18.09 -7.40 -12.43
C TYR A 234 -17.52 -6.13 -13.07
N LEU A 235 -16.33 -6.20 -13.69
CA LEU A 235 -15.73 -5.05 -14.38
C LEU A 235 -16.60 -4.53 -15.50
N ILE A 236 -17.23 -5.42 -16.26
CA ILE A 236 -18.16 -5.08 -17.36
C ILE A 236 -19.46 -4.48 -16.82
N GLU A 237 -20.11 -5.13 -15.85
CA GLU A 237 -21.38 -4.70 -15.27
C GLU A 237 -21.27 -3.35 -14.57
N ARG A 238 -20.13 -3.06 -13.94
CA ARG A 238 -19.85 -1.79 -13.27
C ARG A 238 -19.22 -0.75 -14.21
N GLU A 239 -19.09 -1.05 -15.49
CA GLU A 239 -18.51 -0.17 -16.51
C GLU A 239 -17.15 0.42 -16.11
N VAL A 240 -16.28 -0.38 -15.49
CA VAL A 240 -14.98 0.06 -15.01
C VAL A 240 -14.10 0.50 -16.17
N THR A 241 -13.53 1.70 -16.06
CA THR A 241 -12.68 2.33 -17.09
C THR A 241 -11.21 2.39 -16.71
N THR A 242 -10.92 2.40 -15.41
CA THR A 242 -9.56 2.63 -14.88
C THR A 242 -9.23 1.63 -13.80
N LEU A 243 -8.08 0.96 -13.96
CA LEU A 243 -7.53 0.03 -12.99
C LEU A 243 -6.21 0.60 -12.42
N VAL A 244 -6.09 0.68 -11.10
CA VAL A 244 -4.83 1.00 -10.41
C VAL A 244 -4.51 -0.18 -9.48
N TRP A 245 -3.88 -1.20 -10.04
CA TRP A 245 -3.79 -2.52 -9.40
C TRP A 245 -2.36 -2.94 -9.10
N ALA A 246 -2.22 -3.84 -8.12
CA ALA A 246 -1.00 -4.61 -7.95
C ALA A 246 -0.76 -5.52 -9.17
N VAL A 247 0.50 -5.71 -9.54
CA VAL A 247 0.90 -6.59 -10.67
C VAL A 247 0.32 -7.98 -10.52
N SER A 248 0.37 -8.56 -9.31
CA SER A 248 -0.18 -9.89 -9.03
C SER A 248 -1.67 -10.00 -9.37
N ALA A 249 -2.47 -8.96 -9.13
CA ALA A 249 -3.89 -8.94 -9.46
C ALA A 249 -4.14 -8.99 -10.98
N LEU A 250 -3.35 -8.26 -11.77
CA LEU A 250 -3.39 -8.33 -13.23
C LEU A 250 -2.97 -9.71 -13.74
N CYS A 251 -1.95 -10.30 -13.12
CA CYS A 251 -1.46 -11.64 -13.50
C CYS A 251 -2.51 -12.75 -13.28
N ILE A 252 -3.43 -12.62 -12.33
CA ILE A 252 -4.50 -13.61 -12.11
C ILE A 252 -5.36 -13.78 -13.35
N ILE A 253 -5.85 -12.67 -13.94
CA ILE A 253 -6.71 -12.73 -15.14
C ILE A 253 -5.98 -13.38 -16.31
N SER A 254 -4.73 -12.97 -16.55
CA SER A 254 -3.93 -13.50 -17.68
C SER A 254 -3.43 -14.94 -17.45
N THR A 255 -3.19 -15.36 -16.20
CA THR A 255 -2.77 -16.73 -15.88
C THR A 255 -3.90 -17.73 -16.03
N LEU A 256 -5.12 -17.31 -15.68
CA LEU A 256 -6.31 -18.16 -15.69
C LEU A 256 -7.14 -18.00 -16.97
N ASN A 257 -6.55 -17.46 -18.04
CA ASN A 257 -7.15 -17.27 -19.36
C ASN A 257 -8.51 -16.53 -19.33
N GLY A 258 -8.66 -15.55 -18.42
CA GLY A 258 -9.92 -14.85 -18.24
C GLY A 258 -10.44 -14.16 -19.51
N PHE A 259 -9.54 -13.67 -20.37
CA PHE A 259 -9.90 -13.00 -21.61
C PHE A 259 -10.49 -13.92 -22.70
N GLU A 260 -10.29 -15.23 -22.60
CA GLU A 260 -10.96 -16.18 -23.49
C GLU A 260 -12.47 -16.29 -23.20
N TYR A 261 -12.87 -15.88 -21.98
CA TYR A 261 -14.27 -15.80 -21.58
C TYR A 261 -14.93 -14.51 -22.09
N LYS A 262 -14.44 -13.34 -21.67
CA LYS A 262 -14.90 -12.01 -22.08
C LYS A 262 -13.77 -10.99 -21.96
N VAL A 263 -13.90 -9.87 -22.66
CA VAL A 263 -12.97 -8.73 -22.59
C VAL A 263 -13.73 -7.52 -22.04
N PRO A 264 -13.24 -6.89 -20.95
CA PRO A 264 -13.81 -5.66 -20.37
C PRO A 264 -13.39 -4.44 -21.20
N ASP A 265 -14.05 -4.21 -22.31
CA ASP A 265 -13.71 -3.25 -23.38
C ASP A 265 -13.87 -1.77 -22.97
N LYS A 266 -14.51 -1.49 -21.84
CA LYS A 266 -14.62 -0.13 -21.29
C LYS A 266 -13.34 0.36 -20.63
N ILE A 267 -12.40 -0.53 -20.30
CA ILE A 267 -11.12 -0.16 -19.69
C ILE A 267 -10.33 0.71 -20.66
N LYS A 268 -9.84 1.85 -20.15
CA LYS A 268 -9.01 2.82 -20.90
C LYS A 268 -7.62 2.99 -20.30
N LYS A 269 -7.47 2.73 -19.00
CA LYS A 269 -6.25 2.99 -18.25
C LYS A 269 -5.96 1.84 -17.29
N ILE A 270 -4.73 1.33 -17.33
CA ILE A 270 -4.23 0.29 -16.43
C ILE A 270 -2.89 0.76 -15.87
N LEU A 271 -2.89 1.14 -14.60
CA LEU A 271 -1.71 1.53 -13.88
C LEU A 271 -1.35 0.42 -12.89
N PHE A 272 -0.12 0.00 -12.86
CA PHE A 272 0.29 -1.12 -12.01
C PHE A 272 1.57 -0.85 -11.25
N SER A 273 1.64 -1.38 -10.03
CA SER A 273 2.76 -1.18 -9.11
C SER A 273 2.93 -2.36 -8.16
N GLY A 274 3.92 -2.23 -7.29
CA GLY A 274 4.15 -3.16 -6.18
C GLY A 274 5.16 -4.25 -6.50
N GLU A 275 5.26 -4.68 -7.74
CA GLU A 275 6.17 -5.74 -8.20
C GLU A 275 6.65 -5.45 -9.62
N ALA A 276 7.72 -6.13 -10.06
CA ALA A 276 8.10 -6.10 -11.47
C ALA A 276 7.03 -6.79 -12.32
N MET A 277 6.51 -6.10 -13.33
CA MET A 277 5.51 -6.66 -14.25
C MET A 277 6.17 -7.66 -15.20
N PRO A 278 5.79 -8.95 -15.18
CA PRO A 278 6.31 -9.90 -16.15
C PRO A 278 5.79 -9.55 -17.56
N VAL A 279 6.71 -9.35 -18.49
CA VAL A 279 6.40 -8.93 -19.87
C VAL A 279 5.39 -9.86 -20.56
N LYS A 280 5.46 -11.17 -20.27
CA LYS A 280 4.48 -12.14 -20.79
C LYS A 280 3.04 -11.74 -20.44
N HIS A 281 2.78 -11.34 -19.20
CA HIS A 281 1.44 -10.98 -18.75
C HIS A 281 1.02 -9.62 -19.30
N LEU A 282 1.93 -8.65 -19.37
CA LEU A 282 1.70 -7.37 -20.02
C LEU A 282 1.28 -7.55 -21.48
N ASN A 283 1.99 -8.41 -22.23
CA ASN A 283 1.70 -8.68 -23.64
C ASN A 283 0.36 -9.39 -23.82
N ILE A 284 -0.08 -10.25 -22.87
CA ILE A 284 -1.43 -10.83 -22.90
C ILE A 284 -2.48 -9.72 -22.78
N TRP A 285 -2.35 -8.81 -21.79
CA TRP A 285 -3.26 -7.71 -21.63
C TRP A 285 -3.31 -6.81 -22.86
N ARG A 286 -2.16 -6.42 -23.42
CA ARG A 286 -2.06 -5.58 -24.62
C ARG A 286 -2.63 -6.24 -25.87
N LYS A 287 -2.57 -7.57 -25.97
CA LYS A 287 -3.20 -8.31 -27.07
C LYS A 287 -4.73 -8.15 -27.08
N TYR A 288 -5.36 -8.22 -25.91
CA TYR A 288 -6.83 -8.13 -25.80
C TYR A 288 -7.36 -6.70 -25.65
N LEU A 289 -6.55 -5.79 -25.14
CA LEU A 289 -6.86 -4.39 -24.89
C LEU A 289 -5.75 -3.48 -25.46
N PRO A 290 -5.59 -3.43 -26.80
CA PRO A 290 -4.45 -2.74 -27.44
C PRO A 290 -4.47 -1.21 -27.28
N ASP A 291 -5.65 -0.60 -27.16
CA ASP A 291 -5.84 0.87 -27.11
C ASP A 291 -5.82 1.44 -25.69
N VAL A 292 -5.48 0.61 -24.70
CA VAL A 292 -5.43 1.01 -23.30
C VAL A 292 -4.08 1.65 -22.95
N MET A 293 -4.10 2.71 -22.16
CA MET A 293 -2.89 3.28 -21.56
C MET A 293 -2.38 2.36 -20.45
N TYR A 294 -1.18 1.79 -20.63
CA TYR A 294 -0.50 0.99 -19.61
C TYR A 294 0.60 1.81 -18.96
N VAL A 295 0.63 1.83 -17.62
CA VAL A 295 1.62 2.60 -16.87
C VAL A 295 2.24 1.76 -15.77
N ASN A 296 3.56 1.59 -15.82
CA ASN A 296 4.34 1.04 -14.70
C ASN A 296 4.66 2.19 -13.73
N ILE A 297 4.24 2.08 -12.48
CA ILE A 297 4.50 3.08 -11.45
C ILE A 297 5.24 2.44 -10.27
N TYR A 298 6.19 3.17 -9.70
CA TYR A 298 7.04 2.68 -8.60
C TYR A 298 7.11 3.72 -7.48
N GLY A 299 7.15 3.22 -6.26
CA GLY A 299 7.44 3.98 -5.06
C GLY A 299 7.19 3.17 -3.79
N PRO A 300 7.84 3.52 -2.67
CA PRO A 300 7.52 3.03 -1.34
C PRO A 300 6.47 3.91 -0.64
N THR A 301 5.88 3.40 0.42
CA THR A 301 4.86 4.08 1.23
C THR A 301 5.36 5.41 1.81
N GLU A 302 6.65 5.49 2.11
CA GLU A 302 7.33 6.65 2.70
C GLU A 302 7.41 7.87 1.77
N ILE A 303 7.02 7.73 0.50
CA ILE A 303 6.93 8.82 -0.48
C ILE A 303 5.52 8.92 -1.08
N THR A 304 4.50 8.69 -0.28
CA THR A 304 3.09 8.83 -0.68
C THR A 304 2.77 8.03 -1.95
N CYS A 305 2.94 6.70 -1.90
CA CYS A 305 2.70 5.69 -2.93
C CYS A 305 3.74 5.56 -4.03
N ASN A 306 4.00 6.59 -4.81
CA ASN A 306 4.84 6.46 -6.02
C ASN A 306 5.65 7.73 -6.29
N CYS A 307 6.90 7.54 -6.74
CA CYS A 307 7.79 8.63 -7.14
C CYS A 307 8.21 8.57 -8.61
N THR A 308 7.98 7.45 -9.31
CA THR A 308 8.27 7.35 -10.74
C THR A 308 7.16 6.67 -11.51
N TYR A 309 7.09 6.96 -12.82
CA TYR A 309 6.15 6.36 -13.74
C TYR A 309 6.77 6.15 -15.13
N TYR A 310 6.34 5.08 -15.79
CA TYR A 310 6.69 4.75 -17.17
C TYR A 310 5.41 4.41 -17.95
N ILE A 311 5.06 5.22 -18.95
CA ILE A 311 3.98 4.90 -19.90
C ILE A 311 4.55 3.91 -20.90
N VAL A 312 3.89 2.76 -21.05
CA VAL A 312 4.34 1.69 -21.94
C VAL A 312 4.04 2.07 -23.39
N ASP A 313 5.02 2.64 -24.06
CA ASP A 313 4.92 3.24 -25.39
C ASP A 313 5.53 2.36 -26.52
N ARG A 314 6.12 1.22 -26.17
CA ARG A 314 6.75 0.29 -27.10
C ARG A 314 6.44 -1.18 -26.77
N GLU A 315 6.83 -2.07 -27.66
CA GLU A 315 6.77 -3.51 -27.40
C GLU A 315 7.96 -3.95 -26.54
N PHE A 316 7.70 -4.95 -25.69
CA PHE A 316 8.70 -5.59 -24.85
C PHE A 316 8.74 -7.09 -25.17
N GLN A 317 9.94 -7.65 -25.27
CA GLN A 317 10.16 -9.07 -25.49
C GLN A 317 10.30 -9.83 -24.16
N PRO A 318 9.99 -11.14 -24.13
CA PRO A 318 10.26 -11.95 -22.94
C PRO A 318 11.74 -11.84 -22.51
N GLY A 319 11.96 -11.42 -21.27
CA GLY A 319 13.28 -11.18 -20.70
C GLY A 319 13.68 -9.70 -20.61
N ASP A 320 12.95 -8.82 -21.28
CA ASP A 320 13.15 -7.37 -21.09
C ASP A 320 12.73 -6.93 -19.68
N VAL A 321 13.39 -5.90 -19.20
CA VAL A 321 13.06 -5.22 -17.93
C VAL A 321 12.24 -3.97 -18.25
N LEU A 322 11.03 -3.88 -17.69
CA LEU A 322 10.24 -2.67 -17.76
C LEU A 322 10.92 -1.54 -16.97
N PRO A 323 11.15 -0.36 -17.57
CA PRO A 323 11.68 0.77 -16.83
C PRO A 323 10.75 1.21 -15.69
N MET A 324 11.34 1.77 -14.64
CA MET A 324 10.62 2.53 -13.62
C MET A 324 10.23 3.91 -14.15
N GLY A 325 10.90 4.37 -15.19
CA GLY A 325 10.63 5.58 -15.93
C GLY A 325 11.21 6.85 -15.29
N LYS A 326 10.43 7.93 -15.28
CA LYS A 326 10.84 9.24 -14.80
C LYS A 326 10.10 9.63 -13.52
N ALA A 327 10.66 10.58 -12.78
CA ALA A 327 10.05 11.10 -11.56
C ALA A 327 8.70 11.79 -11.87
N PHE A 328 7.77 11.74 -10.90
CA PHE A 328 6.59 12.60 -10.91
C PHE A 328 7.00 14.08 -10.80
N PRO A 329 6.17 15.02 -11.28
CA PRO A 329 6.38 16.43 -10.99
C PRO A 329 6.53 16.67 -9.48
N ASN A 330 7.35 17.67 -9.11
CA ASN A 330 7.73 18.00 -7.73
C ASN A 330 8.50 16.90 -6.96
N GLU A 331 8.88 15.82 -7.64
CA GLU A 331 9.75 14.77 -7.13
C GLU A 331 11.09 14.80 -7.87
N LYS A 332 12.17 14.55 -7.14
CA LYS A 332 13.48 14.30 -7.72
C LYS A 332 13.97 12.95 -7.27
N VAL A 333 14.26 12.10 -8.25
CA VAL A 333 14.78 10.74 -8.04
C VAL A 333 16.19 10.67 -8.58
N PHE A 334 17.12 10.11 -7.82
CA PHE A 334 18.53 9.99 -8.18
C PHE A 334 19.16 8.78 -7.50
N LEU A 335 20.33 8.38 -8.00
CA LEU A 335 21.08 7.23 -7.51
C LEU A 335 22.34 7.69 -6.77
N LEU A 336 22.57 7.14 -5.58
CA LEU A 336 23.78 7.36 -4.79
C LEU A 336 24.60 6.07 -4.68
N ASP A 337 25.92 6.21 -4.72
CA ASP A 337 26.84 5.12 -4.39
C ASP A 337 27.03 4.98 -2.86
N GLU A 338 27.93 4.08 -2.44
CA GLU A 338 28.22 3.84 -1.02
C GLU A 338 28.94 5.02 -0.34
N GLU A 339 29.51 5.94 -1.11
CA GLU A 339 30.18 7.16 -0.65
C GLU A 339 29.28 8.40 -0.78
N ASP A 340 27.99 8.21 -0.99
CA ASP A 340 26.99 9.28 -1.20
C ASP A 340 27.23 10.18 -2.42
N LYS A 341 27.94 9.67 -3.44
CA LYS A 341 28.16 10.37 -4.70
C LYS A 341 27.06 10.06 -5.71
N LEU A 342 26.68 11.05 -6.50
CA LEU A 342 25.69 10.91 -7.57
C LEU A 342 26.20 9.94 -8.65
N ILE A 343 25.39 8.93 -8.99
CA ILE A 343 25.61 8.02 -10.10
C ILE A 343 24.83 8.54 -11.32
N THR A 344 25.55 8.77 -12.42
CA THR A 344 25.00 9.10 -13.74
C THR A 344 25.43 8.09 -14.82
N GLU A 345 26.36 7.20 -14.47
CA GLU A 345 26.87 6.17 -15.38
C GLU A 345 25.82 5.09 -15.61
N LYS A 346 25.72 4.66 -16.89
CA LYS A 346 24.84 3.56 -17.30
C LYS A 346 25.30 2.22 -16.69
N ASN A 347 24.34 1.34 -16.42
CA ASN A 347 24.54 -0.01 -15.89
C ASN A 347 25.30 -0.08 -14.55
N LYS A 348 25.43 1.06 -13.84
CA LYS A 348 26.01 1.11 -12.51
C LYS A 348 24.88 1.17 -11.46
N ASN A 349 24.85 0.21 -10.58
CA ASN A 349 23.85 0.16 -9.49
C ASN A 349 24.15 1.22 -8.43
N GLY A 350 23.10 1.92 -7.99
CA GLY A 350 23.12 2.82 -6.86
C GLY A 350 21.85 2.74 -6.05
N GLU A 351 21.90 3.24 -4.82
CA GLU A 351 20.69 3.36 -4.00
C GLU A 351 19.77 4.44 -4.57
N LEU A 352 18.53 4.08 -4.80
CA LEU A 352 17.50 5.02 -5.20
C LEU A 352 17.13 5.92 -4.02
N CYS A 353 17.28 7.23 -4.22
CA CYS A 353 16.94 8.25 -3.25
C CYS A 353 15.91 9.21 -3.84
N VAL A 354 15.01 9.70 -2.98
CA VAL A 354 13.91 10.58 -3.40
C VAL A 354 13.87 11.81 -2.52
N THR A 355 13.70 12.98 -3.14
CA THR A 355 13.36 14.24 -2.47
C THR A 355 12.18 14.90 -3.18
N GLY A 356 11.36 15.64 -2.48
CA GLY A 356 10.19 16.31 -3.04
C GLY A 356 9.05 16.44 -2.04
N SER A 357 7.93 16.92 -2.53
CA SER A 357 6.75 17.25 -1.72
C SER A 357 5.95 16.01 -1.25
N ALA A 358 6.11 14.85 -1.91
CA ALA A 358 5.43 13.62 -1.55
C ALA A 358 6.10 12.81 -0.42
N LEU A 359 7.19 13.31 0.19
CA LEU A 359 7.79 12.69 1.36
C LEU A 359 6.77 12.59 2.50
N ALA A 360 6.70 11.42 3.15
CA ALA A 360 5.91 11.20 4.36
C ALA A 360 6.50 12.00 5.55
N LEU A 361 5.69 12.18 6.59
CA LEU A 361 6.11 12.83 7.83
C LEU A 361 7.08 11.97 8.67
N GLY A 362 7.25 10.70 8.29
CA GLY A 362 8.08 9.72 8.96
C GLY A 362 7.29 8.60 9.62
N TYR A 363 7.93 7.90 10.55
CA TYR A 363 7.31 6.77 11.27
C TYR A 363 6.69 7.24 12.59
N TYR A 364 5.42 6.89 12.80
CA TYR A 364 4.66 7.26 13.99
C TYR A 364 5.36 6.78 15.28
N LYS A 365 5.58 7.70 16.22
CA LYS A 365 6.29 7.46 17.50
C LYS A 365 7.67 6.77 17.37
N ASN A 366 8.31 6.83 16.18
CA ASN A 366 9.60 6.21 15.94
C ASN A 366 10.60 7.16 15.27
N ARG A 367 11.06 8.15 16.05
CA ARG A 367 12.01 9.17 15.59
C ARG A 367 13.36 8.59 15.17
N GLU A 368 13.84 7.57 15.89
CA GLU A 368 15.13 6.95 15.60
C GLU A 368 15.13 6.29 14.22
N GLN A 369 14.10 5.48 13.92
CA GLN A 369 13.99 4.86 12.60
C GLN A 369 13.72 5.90 11.50
N THR A 370 12.94 6.94 11.79
CA THR A 370 12.72 8.05 10.86
C THR A 370 14.04 8.71 10.48
N ALA A 371 14.89 9.05 11.44
CA ALA A 371 16.17 9.70 11.22
C ALA A 371 17.20 8.85 10.45
N LYS A 372 17.03 7.53 10.40
CA LYS A 372 17.90 6.63 9.63
C LYS A 372 17.64 6.68 8.12
N VAL A 373 16.42 6.98 7.71
CA VAL A 373 16.00 6.88 6.30
C VAL A 373 15.53 8.20 5.70
N PHE A 374 14.99 9.10 6.53
CA PHE A 374 14.70 10.50 6.16
C PHE A 374 15.88 11.35 6.60
N VAL A 375 16.79 11.60 5.67
CA VAL A 375 18.09 12.24 5.96
C VAL A 375 18.27 13.50 5.12
N GLN A 376 19.29 14.29 5.45
CA GLN A 376 19.71 15.39 4.60
C GLN A 376 20.23 14.85 3.26
N ASN A 377 19.81 15.48 2.14
CA ASN A 377 20.37 15.19 0.83
C ASN A 377 21.88 15.51 0.81
N PRO A 378 22.79 14.53 0.65
CA PRO A 378 24.22 14.77 0.69
C PRO A 378 24.75 15.58 -0.50
N LEU A 379 23.93 15.71 -1.56
CA LEU A 379 24.27 16.54 -2.73
C LEU A 379 23.95 18.03 -2.52
N ASN A 380 23.33 18.39 -1.38
CA ASN A 380 22.99 19.76 -1.02
C ASN A 380 23.49 20.10 0.38
N ASP A 381 24.51 20.94 0.48
CA ASP A 381 25.11 21.44 1.71
C ASP A 381 24.70 22.87 2.09
N ARG A 382 23.79 23.49 1.32
CA ARG A 382 23.45 24.91 1.44
C ARG A 382 22.22 25.18 2.30
N TYR A 383 21.26 24.26 2.29
CA TYR A 383 20.02 24.36 3.06
C TYR A 383 19.46 22.97 3.36
N LEU A 384 18.52 22.88 4.31
CA LEU A 384 17.87 21.63 4.66
C LEU A 384 17.00 21.13 3.50
N GLU A 385 17.40 20.03 2.88
CA GLU A 385 16.68 19.32 1.83
C GLU A 385 16.48 17.85 2.27
N PRO A 386 15.34 17.52 2.90
CA PRO A 386 15.06 16.16 3.30
C PRO A 386 15.01 15.23 2.08
N MET A 387 15.57 14.03 2.21
CA MET A 387 15.39 12.96 1.24
C MET A 387 15.08 11.65 1.95
N TYR A 388 14.44 10.75 1.23
CA TYR A 388 14.20 9.38 1.67
C TYR A 388 15.16 8.40 0.97
N ARG A 389 15.84 7.57 1.76
CA ARG A 389 16.65 6.43 1.28
C ARG A 389 15.76 5.20 1.18
N THR A 390 15.53 4.73 -0.05
CA THR A 390 14.55 3.66 -0.27
C THR A 390 15.08 2.27 0.12
N GLY A 391 16.38 2.08 0.15
CA GLY A 391 17.02 0.76 0.24
C GLY A 391 16.92 -0.06 -1.05
N ASP A 392 16.25 0.44 -2.08
CA ASP A 392 16.20 -0.17 -3.41
C ASP A 392 17.43 0.22 -4.22
N LEU A 393 18.03 -0.75 -4.92
CA LEU A 393 19.10 -0.51 -5.87
C LEU A 393 18.49 -0.44 -7.27
N ALA A 394 18.91 0.57 -8.01
CA ALA A 394 18.48 0.82 -9.38
C ALA A 394 19.69 1.21 -10.26
N TYR A 395 19.49 1.22 -11.56
CA TYR A 395 20.50 1.62 -12.54
C TYR A 395 19.86 2.32 -13.74
N TYR A 396 20.63 3.10 -14.47
CA TYR A 396 20.23 3.60 -15.77
C TYR A 396 20.64 2.61 -16.85
N ASN A 397 19.70 2.14 -17.69
CA ASN A 397 19.99 1.25 -18.81
C ASN A 397 20.71 1.97 -19.95
N GLU A 398 21.01 1.28 -21.07
CA GLU A 398 21.66 1.87 -22.25
C GLU A 398 20.87 3.03 -22.86
N GLY A 399 19.55 3.02 -22.73
CA GLY A 399 18.65 4.10 -23.14
C GLY A 399 18.60 5.29 -22.16
N GLY A 400 19.27 5.21 -21.01
CA GLY A 400 19.21 6.20 -19.94
C GLY A 400 17.92 6.12 -19.11
N GLU A 401 17.16 5.03 -19.22
CA GLU A 401 15.93 4.81 -18.45
C GLU A 401 16.26 4.19 -17.09
N LEU A 402 15.60 4.65 -16.04
CA LEU A 402 15.76 4.11 -14.69
C LEU A 402 15.12 2.72 -14.59
N CYS A 403 15.88 1.73 -14.16
CA CYS A 403 15.47 0.34 -13.99
C CYS A 403 15.74 -0.16 -12.58
N PHE A 404 14.83 -0.98 -12.05
CA PHE A 404 15.02 -1.65 -10.77
C PHE A 404 16.04 -2.77 -10.89
N ALA A 405 16.96 -2.88 -9.94
CA ALA A 405 17.95 -3.96 -9.90
C ALA A 405 17.63 -4.97 -8.79
N THR A 406 17.69 -4.56 -7.54
CA THR A 406 17.47 -5.41 -6.36
C THR A 406 17.27 -4.53 -5.12
N ARG A 407 17.33 -5.13 -3.92
CA ARG A 407 17.35 -4.40 -2.65
C ARG A 407 18.68 -4.57 -1.91
N LYS A 408 19.02 -3.58 -1.08
CA LYS A 408 20.16 -3.64 -0.14
C LYS A 408 19.90 -4.61 1.03
N ASP A 409 18.64 -4.81 1.39
CA ASP A 409 18.18 -5.64 2.52
C ASP A 409 17.43 -6.90 2.07
N PHE A 410 16.86 -7.63 3.01
CA PHE A 410 16.08 -8.85 2.77
C PHE A 410 14.57 -8.59 2.65
N GLN A 411 14.20 -7.36 2.40
CA GLN A 411 12.82 -7.01 2.10
C GLN A 411 12.44 -7.47 0.70
N ILE A 412 11.25 -8.00 0.57
CA ILE A 412 10.70 -8.46 -0.71
C ILE A 412 9.37 -7.79 -1.01
N LYS A 413 8.98 -7.85 -2.26
CA LYS A 413 7.61 -7.58 -2.70
C LYS A 413 7.00 -8.90 -3.16
N HIS A 414 5.89 -9.30 -2.53
CA HIS A 414 5.22 -10.57 -2.82
C HIS A 414 3.71 -10.40 -2.77
N MET A 415 3.01 -10.77 -3.85
CA MET A 415 1.56 -10.60 -4.00
C MET A 415 1.08 -9.17 -3.75
N GLY A 416 1.87 -8.18 -4.17
CA GLY A 416 1.60 -6.75 -3.96
C GLY A 416 1.94 -6.22 -2.56
N HIS A 417 2.40 -7.08 -1.65
CA HIS A 417 2.75 -6.72 -0.28
C HIS A 417 4.24 -6.51 -0.10
N ARG A 418 4.61 -5.51 0.69
CA ARG A 418 5.97 -5.29 1.16
C ARG A 418 6.22 -6.15 2.40
N ILE A 419 7.17 -7.08 2.32
CA ILE A 419 7.44 -8.09 3.35
C ILE A 419 8.91 -8.04 3.75
N GLU A 420 9.16 -7.90 5.02
CA GLU A 420 10.47 -8.14 5.64
C GLU A 420 10.61 -9.64 5.94
N LEU A 421 11.57 -10.34 5.32
CA LEU A 421 11.80 -11.74 5.63
C LEU A 421 12.15 -11.96 7.10
N GLY A 422 12.80 -10.97 7.73
CA GLY A 422 13.10 -10.99 9.16
C GLY A 422 11.86 -10.97 10.06
N GLU A 423 10.72 -10.42 9.60
CA GLU A 423 9.46 -10.48 10.37
C GLU A 423 8.92 -11.91 10.42
N ILE A 424 9.04 -12.65 9.30
CA ILE A 424 8.66 -14.07 9.25
C ILE A 424 9.57 -14.89 10.16
N GLU A 425 10.87 -14.63 10.12
CA GLU A 425 11.86 -15.29 10.98
C GLU A 425 11.58 -15.04 12.46
N ALA A 426 11.32 -13.79 12.83
CA ALA A 426 10.93 -13.42 14.20
C ALA A 426 9.59 -14.05 14.63
N ALA A 427 8.70 -14.35 13.71
CA ALA A 427 7.48 -15.11 13.99
C ALA A 427 7.79 -16.61 14.17
N MET A 428 8.71 -17.18 13.38
CA MET A 428 9.17 -18.56 13.52
C MET A 428 9.87 -18.79 14.87
N ASP A 429 10.66 -17.83 15.33
CA ASP A 429 11.35 -17.89 16.64
C ASP A 429 10.38 -17.94 17.83
N LYS A 430 9.09 -17.59 17.65
CA LYS A 430 8.05 -17.73 18.67
C LYS A 430 7.46 -19.14 18.77
N VAL A 431 7.78 -20.02 17.81
CA VAL A 431 7.31 -21.41 17.78
C VAL A 431 8.30 -22.26 18.58
N PRO A 432 7.91 -22.87 19.72
CA PRO A 432 8.85 -23.51 20.65
C PRO A 432 9.69 -24.64 20.05
N GLU A 433 9.17 -25.31 19.03
CA GLU A 433 9.84 -26.43 18.35
C GLU A 433 10.90 -25.96 17.34
N ILE A 434 11.00 -24.65 17.06
CA ILE A 434 12.00 -24.08 16.16
C ILE A 434 13.24 -23.66 16.95
N VAL A 435 14.39 -24.12 16.50
CA VAL A 435 15.70 -23.77 17.08
C VAL A 435 16.31 -22.58 16.36
N ARG A 436 16.24 -22.60 15.02
CA ARG A 436 16.71 -21.52 14.13
C ARG A 436 15.88 -21.49 12.86
N SER A 437 15.74 -20.31 12.30
CA SER A 437 15.05 -20.14 11.02
C SER A 437 15.74 -19.13 10.10
N CYS A 438 15.51 -19.27 8.80
CA CYS A 438 15.94 -18.30 7.80
C CYS A 438 15.04 -18.37 6.57
N CYS A 439 14.58 -17.22 6.10
CA CYS A 439 13.74 -17.13 4.92
C CYS A 439 14.50 -16.60 3.71
N ILE A 440 14.26 -17.17 2.55
CA ILE A 440 14.74 -16.68 1.26
C ILE A 440 13.55 -16.46 0.31
N PHE A 441 13.77 -15.70 -0.74
CA PHE A 441 12.75 -15.49 -1.76
C PHE A 441 13.20 -16.04 -3.12
N ASP A 442 12.39 -16.94 -3.66
CA ASP A 442 12.54 -17.47 -5.02
C ASP A 442 11.93 -16.49 -6.00
N THR A 443 12.73 -15.64 -6.62
CA THR A 443 12.28 -14.62 -7.57
C THR A 443 11.70 -15.23 -8.86
N VAL A 444 12.11 -16.44 -9.26
CA VAL A 444 11.62 -17.10 -10.48
C VAL A 444 10.20 -17.64 -10.29
N LYS A 445 9.93 -18.27 -9.14
CA LYS A 445 8.61 -18.85 -8.82
C LYS A 445 7.75 -17.93 -7.95
N SER A 446 8.28 -16.78 -7.58
CA SER A 446 7.64 -15.82 -6.65
C SER A 446 7.18 -16.52 -5.37
N LYS A 447 8.10 -17.18 -4.65
CA LYS A 447 7.80 -17.98 -3.45
C LYS A 447 8.69 -17.60 -2.28
N ILE A 448 8.09 -17.48 -1.11
CA ILE A 448 8.81 -17.41 0.15
C ILE A 448 9.18 -18.85 0.56
N VAL A 449 10.45 -19.09 0.83
CA VAL A 449 10.98 -20.37 1.26
C VAL A 449 11.58 -20.21 2.66
N ALA A 450 11.07 -20.94 3.65
CA ALA A 450 11.61 -20.97 4.99
C ALA A 450 12.43 -22.22 5.21
N PHE A 451 13.69 -22.04 5.60
CA PHE A 451 14.54 -23.09 6.17
C PHE A 451 14.46 -23.03 7.69
N TYR A 452 14.46 -24.18 8.35
CA TYR A 452 14.41 -24.24 9.80
C TYR A 452 15.08 -25.49 10.37
N GLU A 453 15.70 -25.32 11.53
CA GLU A 453 16.08 -26.38 12.45
C GLU A 453 14.97 -26.52 13.50
N GLY A 454 14.51 -27.71 13.78
CA GLY A 454 13.48 -27.96 14.77
C GLY A 454 12.67 -29.22 14.48
N ASP A 455 11.87 -29.66 15.44
CA ASP A 455 11.06 -30.89 15.35
C ASP A 455 9.58 -30.57 15.22
N ILE A 456 9.23 -30.01 14.07
CA ILE A 456 7.84 -29.68 13.72
C ILE A 456 7.58 -29.90 12.24
N GLU A 457 6.44 -30.50 11.91
CA GLU A 457 6.03 -30.69 10.53
C GLU A 457 5.51 -29.37 9.89
N ARG A 458 5.54 -29.33 8.56
CA ARG A 458 5.13 -28.16 7.74
C ARG A 458 3.73 -27.64 8.09
N ARG A 459 2.72 -28.53 8.21
CA ARG A 459 1.32 -28.10 8.42
C ARG A 459 1.10 -27.45 9.79
N PRO A 460 1.53 -28.06 10.91
CA PRO A 460 1.51 -27.41 12.22
C PRO A 460 2.28 -26.08 12.25
N LEU A 461 3.48 -26.01 11.63
CA LEU A 461 4.29 -24.80 11.57
C LEU A 461 3.56 -23.68 10.81
N ALA A 462 3.02 -23.95 9.63
CA ALA A 462 2.27 -22.97 8.86
C ALA A 462 1.03 -22.44 9.63
N LYS A 463 0.34 -23.33 10.37
CA LYS A 463 -0.79 -22.95 11.23
C LYS A 463 -0.34 -22.08 12.41
N ALA A 464 0.77 -22.39 13.04
CA ALA A 464 1.34 -21.60 14.14
C ALA A 464 1.74 -20.20 13.66
N LEU A 465 2.42 -20.10 12.50
CA LEU A 465 2.81 -18.82 11.91
C LEU A 465 1.63 -17.93 11.58
N GLY A 466 0.50 -18.48 11.13
CA GLY A 466 -0.72 -17.72 10.84
C GLY A 466 -1.32 -17.00 12.07
N GLN A 467 -0.84 -17.27 13.28
CA GLN A 467 -1.20 -16.53 14.49
C GLN A 467 -0.38 -15.23 14.66
N TYR A 468 0.77 -15.12 14.00
CA TYR A 468 1.73 -14.03 14.18
C TYR A 468 1.85 -13.14 12.95
N VAL A 469 1.73 -13.72 11.75
CA VAL A 469 1.89 -13.00 10.49
C VAL A 469 0.67 -13.17 9.57
N PRO A 470 0.34 -12.17 8.74
CA PRO A 470 -0.71 -12.26 7.74
C PRO A 470 -0.51 -13.46 6.80
N ALA A 471 -1.59 -13.99 6.24
CA ALA A 471 -1.57 -15.19 5.39
C ALA A 471 -0.61 -15.08 4.18
N PHE A 472 -0.46 -13.87 3.60
CA PHE A 472 0.45 -13.63 2.48
C PHE A 472 1.93 -13.68 2.85
N MET A 473 2.26 -13.64 4.15
CA MET A 473 3.63 -13.77 4.69
C MET A 473 3.98 -15.20 5.07
N VAL A 474 2.98 -16.10 5.18
CA VAL A 474 3.25 -17.52 5.50
C VAL A 474 4.03 -18.15 4.35
N PRO A 475 5.21 -18.77 4.61
CA PRO A 475 6.05 -19.34 3.56
C PRO A 475 5.32 -20.36 2.68
N ASN A 476 5.55 -20.27 1.38
CA ASN A 476 4.99 -21.20 0.42
C ASN A 476 5.69 -22.59 0.48
N VAL A 477 6.97 -22.57 0.86
CA VAL A 477 7.83 -23.76 0.97
C VAL A 477 8.52 -23.78 2.32
N PHE A 478 8.48 -24.90 3.00
CA PHE A 478 9.22 -25.16 4.24
C PHE A 478 10.26 -26.24 3.98
N ARG A 479 11.48 -26.03 4.49
CA ARG A 479 12.63 -26.92 4.40
C ARG A 479 13.22 -27.12 5.79
N GLN A 480 13.00 -28.28 6.36
CA GLN A 480 13.69 -28.70 7.58
C GLN A 480 15.12 -29.07 7.20
N VAL A 481 16.06 -28.58 7.98
CA VAL A 481 17.50 -28.90 7.84
C VAL A 481 18.05 -29.38 9.17
N GLU A 482 19.02 -30.27 9.12
CA GLU A 482 19.70 -30.76 10.35
C GLU A 482 20.54 -29.65 11.01
N SER A 483 21.16 -28.81 10.19
CA SER A 483 21.99 -27.68 10.63
C SER A 483 21.98 -26.55 9.60
N MET A 484 21.83 -25.32 10.08
CA MET A 484 21.93 -24.12 9.25
C MET A 484 23.38 -23.87 8.83
N PRO A 485 23.60 -23.59 7.52
CA PRO A 485 24.91 -23.14 7.08
C PRO A 485 25.24 -21.80 7.71
N LEU A 486 26.47 -21.68 8.22
CA LEU A 486 26.94 -20.46 8.87
C LEU A 486 28.09 -19.82 8.08
N THR A 487 28.10 -18.51 8.06
CA THR A 487 29.25 -17.71 7.58
C THR A 487 30.45 -17.88 8.52
N LYS A 488 31.63 -17.44 8.09
CA LYS A 488 32.86 -17.44 8.94
C LYS A 488 32.67 -16.69 10.28
N ASN A 489 31.72 -15.78 10.35
CA ASN A 489 31.39 -14.99 11.54
C ASN A 489 30.23 -15.57 12.37
N GLY A 490 29.82 -16.82 12.11
CA GLY A 490 28.77 -17.51 12.86
C GLY A 490 27.32 -17.05 12.56
N LYS A 491 27.11 -16.24 11.55
CA LYS A 491 25.76 -15.85 11.11
C LYS A 491 25.25 -16.86 10.08
N ILE A 492 23.91 -17.02 9.97
CA ILE A 492 23.29 -17.89 8.97
C ILE A 492 23.67 -17.38 7.55
N ASP A 493 24.14 -18.30 6.70
CA ASP A 493 24.53 -18.02 5.33
C ASP A 493 23.35 -18.19 4.37
N ARG A 494 22.61 -17.09 4.14
CA ARG A 494 21.48 -17.08 3.19
C ARG A 494 21.89 -17.40 1.76
N LYS A 495 23.12 -17.08 1.36
CA LYS A 495 23.61 -17.40 0.01
C LYS A 495 23.75 -18.89 -0.16
N ALA A 496 24.31 -19.58 0.84
CA ALA A 496 24.40 -21.03 0.84
C ALA A 496 23.01 -21.68 0.81
N LEU A 497 22.05 -21.21 1.61
CA LEU A 497 20.66 -21.68 1.59
C LEU A 497 19.99 -21.47 0.23
N THR A 498 20.25 -20.33 -0.41
CA THR A 498 19.73 -20.06 -1.77
C THR A 498 20.30 -21.02 -2.79
N ALA A 499 21.63 -21.30 -2.71
CA ALA A 499 22.28 -22.28 -3.59
C ALA A 499 21.71 -23.70 -3.38
N MET A 500 21.57 -24.16 -2.13
CA MET A 500 20.96 -25.44 -1.78
C MET A 500 19.56 -25.59 -2.40
N TYR A 501 18.72 -24.55 -2.26
CA TYR A 501 17.38 -24.57 -2.84
C TYR A 501 17.37 -24.62 -4.38
N GLN A 502 18.35 -24.00 -5.02
CA GLN A 502 18.49 -24.02 -6.48
C GLN A 502 19.00 -25.37 -7.00
N GLU A 503 19.88 -26.03 -6.25
CA GLU A 503 20.39 -27.37 -6.59
C GLU A 503 19.32 -28.45 -6.48
N GLU A 504 18.45 -28.40 -5.47
CA GLU A 504 17.29 -29.32 -5.34
C GLU A 504 16.30 -29.23 -6.50
N LYS A 505 16.38 -28.20 -7.31
CA LYS A 505 15.46 -27.96 -8.46
C LYS A 505 16.01 -28.48 -9.80
N LYS A 506 17.29 -28.83 -9.84
CA LYS A 506 17.91 -29.43 -11.03
C LYS A 506 17.68 -30.91 -11.06
#